data_d713516a1d93a5799feef5046a665719
#
_entry.id   d713516a1d93a5799feef5046a665719
#
_cell.length_a   1.000
_cell.length_b   1.000
_cell.length_c   1.000
_cell.angle_alpha   90.00
_cell.angle_beta   90.00
_cell.angle_gamma   90.00
#
_symmetry.space_group_name_H-M   'P 1'
#
loop_
_entity.id
_entity.type
_entity.pdbx_description
1 polymer ?
#
loop_
_entity_poly.entity_id
_entity_poly.type
_entity_poly.pdbx_seq_one_letter_code
_entity_poly.pdbx_strand_id
1 'polypeptide(L)'
;MRRTTALKILAYGYLFVLAGVLLTEEGRQNLREFLGAGILIGFFLAVAWFRDRPRAGAMEAEARKLGLRYSEKDTFGMLEEPFLLFRRTRRSYGDVDNVLFGTWHGLEVRVFDYEYMISENNWRRLSGAVIAIPGGWPTLAVRPETLVTATGDQLALPGIEFESEMFNRAFDVRSDDPGFASALIDARMMEWLLDHTPRPGFEISGRWILGYRDQVQPWQVDSVLSMLESFVDRIPRAVRSLYPEALPPRTDVLR
;
A
#
# COMPACT_ATOMS: atom_id res chain seq x y z
N MET A 1 -3.46 12.59 10.57
CA MET A 1 -4.57 13.55 10.28
C MET A 1 -4.65 13.68 8.77
N ARG A 2 -5.75 13.30 8.13
CA ARG A 2 -5.88 13.29 6.65
C ARG A 2 -5.60 14.68 6.09
N ARG A 3 -4.85 14.81 4.99
CA ARG A 3 -4.65 16.10 4.29
C ARG A 3 -5.99 16.79 4.03
N THR A 4 -7.01 16.03 3.64
CA THR A 4 -8.38 16.52 3.45
C THR A 4 -9.04 17.01 4.76
N THR A 5 -8.76 16.38 5.90
CA THR A 5 -9.25 16.80 7.21
C THR A 5 -8.53 18.07 7.68
N ALA A 6 -7.20 18.16 7.50
CA ALA A 6 -6.44 19.36 7.80
C ALA A 6 -6.88 20.55 6.94
N LEU A 7 -7.12 20.33 5.65
CA LEU A 7 -7.63 21.34 4.73
C LEU A 7 -9.05 21.80 5.08
N LYS A 8 -9.94 20.89 5.51
CA LYS A 8 -11.28 21.25 6.00
C LYS A 8 -11.20 22.08 7.28
N ILE A 9 -10.33 21.72 8.22
CA ILE A 9 -10.12 22.48 9.46
C ILE A 9 -9.60 23.89 9.13
N LEU A 10 -8.66 24.02 8.20
CA LEU A 10 -8.17 25.33 7.74
C LEU A 10 -9.28 26.16 7.07
N ALA A 11 -10.12 25.53 6.24
CA ALA A 11 -11.24 26.20 5.59
C ALA A 11 -12.28 26.69 6.61
N TYR A 12 -12.66 25.86 7.57
CA TYR A 12 -13.59 26.25 8.64
C TYR A 12 -12.98 27.32 9.57
N GLY A 13 -11.69 27.18 9.91
CA GLY A 13 -10.96 28.20 10.68
C GLY A 13 -10.92 29.53 9.95
N TYR A 14 -10.67 29.54 8.65
CA TYR A 14 -10.69 30.74 7.82
C TYR A 14 -12.08 31.38 7.77
N LEU A 15 -13.15 30.60 7.58
CA LEU A 15 -14.53 31.12 7.60
C LEU A 15 -14.91 31.73 8.95
N PHE A 16 -14.46 31.15 10.06
CA PHE A 16 -14.67 31.67 11.39
C PHE A 16 -13.96 33.00 11.61
N VAL A 17 -12.69 33.08 11.18
CA VAL A 17 -11.90 34.33 11.24
C VAL A 17 -12.52 35.41 10.36
N LEU A 18 -12.94 35.09 9.14
CA LEU A 18 -13.59 36.00 8.21
C LEU A 18 -14.90 36.57 8.81
N ALA A 19 -15.71 35.72 9.46
CA ALA A 19 -16.91 36.14 10.15
C ALA A 19 -16.59 37.14 11.29
N GLY A 20 -15.52 36.88 12.07
CA GLY A 20 -15.05 37.81 13.12
C GLY A 20 -14.58 39.16 12.57
N VAL A 21 -13.85 39.12 11.45
CA VAL A 21 -13.36 40.33 10.74
C VAL A 21 -14.51 41.21 10.25
N LEU A 22 -15.57 40.61 9.72
CA LEU A 22 -16.75 41.34 9.23
C LEU A 22 -17.52 42.07 10.34
N LEU A 23 -17.34 41.65 11.60
CA LEU A 23 -18.00 42.26 12.77
C LEU A 23 -17.25 43.48 13.33
N THR A 24 -16.01 43.74 12.88
CA THR A 24 -15.18 44.87 13.34
C THR A 24 -15.00 45.93 12.26
N GLU A 25 -14.90 47.21 12.64
CA GLU A 25 -14.67 48.30 11.67
C GLU A 25 -13.27 48.23 11.04
N GLU A 26 -12.23 47.93 11.82
CA GLU A 26 -10.87 47.72 11.32
C GLU A 26 -10.79 46.52 10.37
N GLY A 27 -11.53 45.44 10.64
CA GLY A 27 -11.60 44.26 9.78
C GLY A 27 -12.22 44.59 8.42
N ARG A 28 -13.22 45.47 8.35
CA ARG A 28 -13.82 45.87 7.06
C ARG A 28 -12.86 46.69 6.20
N GLN A 29 -11.92 47.43 6.79
CA GLN A 29 -10.89 48.19 6.05
C GLN A 29 -9.87 47.22 5.41
N ASN A 30 -9.58 46.08 6.05
CA ASN A 30 -8.63 45.07 5.57
C ASN A 30 -9.32 43.91 4.79
N LEU A 31 -10.61 44.06 4.48
CA LEU A 31 -11.43 43.03 3.84
C LEU A 31 -10.81 42.50 2.53
N ARG A 32 -10.12 43.35 1.74
CA ARG A 32 -9.46 42.95 0.49
C ARG A 32 -8.34 41.97 0.73
N GLU A 33 -7.54 42.12 1.78
CA GLU A 33 -6.44 41.18 2.11
C GLU A 33 -7.00 39.85 2.59
N PHE A 34 -8.05 39.84 3.39
CA PHE A 34 -8.74 38.63 3.82
C PHE A 34 -9.40 37.90 2.67
N LEU A 35 -10.02 38.60 1.72
CA LEU A 35 -10.59 37.99 0.52
C LEU A 35 -9.48 37.38 -0.38
N GLY A 36 -8.34 38.07 -0.52
CA GLY A 36 -7.18 37.55 -1.24
C GLY A 36 -6.65 36.23 -0.65
N ALA A 37 -6.51 36.18 0.68
CA ALA A 37 -6.12 34.96 1.38
C ALA A 37 -7.15 33.83 1.18
N GLY A 38 -8.45 34.14 1.20
CA GLY A 38 -9.52 33.17 0.94
C GLY A 38 -9.49 32.60 -0.47
N ILE A 39 -9.22 33.42 -1.46
CA ILE A 39 -9.06 32.97 -2.86
C ILE A 39 -7.87 32.03 -2.97
N LEU A 40 -6.73 32.34 -2.33
CA LEU A 40 -5.56 31.46 -2.32
C LEU A 40 -5.86 30.13 -1.62
N ILE A 41 -6.49 30.13 -0.47
CA ILE A 41 -6.90 28.91 0.25
C ILE A 41 -7.86 28.09 -0.62
N GLY A 42 -8.87 28.74 -1.22
CA GLY A 42 -9.82 28.12 -2.14
C GLY A 42 -9.15 27.50 -3.36
N PHE A 43 -8.16 28.19 -3.94
CA PHE A 43 -7.35 27.68 -5.03
C PHE A 43 -6.56 26.44 -4.64
N PHE A 44 -5.85 26.45 -3.50
CA PHE A 44 -5.12 25.30 -3.02
C PHE A 44 -6.03 24.12 -2.68
N LEU A 45 -7.22 24.39 -2.12
CA LEU A 45 -8.25 23.38 -1.87
C LEU A 45 -8.76 22.76 -3.19
N ALA A 46 -9.02 23.61 -4.19
CA ALA A 46 -9.44 23.15 -5.52
C ALA A 46 -8.34 22.30 -6.18
N VAL A 47 -7.09 22.76 -6.16
CA VAL A 47 -5.96 22.01 -6.73
C VAL A 47 -5.79 20.65 -6.04
N ALA A 48 -5.87 20.58 -4.72
CA ALA A 48 -5.82 19.33 -3.98
C ALA A 48 -6.98 18.40 -4.37
N TRP A 49 -8.20 18.95 -4.47
CA TRP A 49 -9.40 18.21 -4.85
C TRP A 49 -9.38 17.70 -6.30
N PHE A 50 -8.89 18.54 -7.25
CA PHE A 50 -8.74 18.15 -8.65
C PHE A 50 -7.61 17.15 -8.88
N ARG A 51 -6.60 17.12 -8.00
CA ARG A 51 -5.46 16.21 -8.13
C ARG A 51 -5.80 14.78 -7.70
N ASP A 52 -6.67 14.60 -6.72
CA ASP A 52 -7.01 13.27 -6.17
C ASP A 52 -8.23 12.64 -6.86
N ARG A 53 -9.20 13.42 -7.31
CA ARG A 53 -10.38 12.92 -8.04
C ARG A 53 -10.10 12.19 -9.35
N PRO A 54 -9.18 12.65 -10.22
CA PRO A 54 -8.89 11.92 -11.46
C PRO A 54 -8.42 10.50 -11.19
N ARG A 55 -7.64 10.26 -10.10
CA ARG A 55 -7.15 8.94 -9.77
C ARG A 55 -8.26 8.02 -9.25
N ALA A 56 -9.11 8.48 -8.36
CA ALA A 56 -10.24 7.70 -7.83
C ALA A 56 -11.17 7.23 -8.95
N GLY A 57 -11.58 8.15 -9.85
CA GLY A 57 -12.42 7.80 -10.99
C GLY A 57 -11.74 6.85 -11.97
N ALA A 58 -10.43 6.99 -12.19
CA ALA A 58 -9.67 6.09 -13.04
C ALA A 58 -9.51 4.70 -12.41
N MET A 59 -9.29 4.61 -11.10
CA MET A 59 -9.23 3.34 -10.36
C MET A 59 -10.59 2.62 -10.34
N GLU A 60 -11.69 3.36 -10.20
CA GLU A 60 -13.03 2.79 -10.31
C GLU A 60 -13.32 2.26 -11.72
N ALA A 61 -12.89 2.98 -12.76
CA ALA A 61 -13.04 2.53 -14.15
C ALA A 61 -12.23 1.24 -14.40
N GLU A 62 -11.02 1.16 -13.84
CA GLU A 62 -10.16 -0.02 -13.95
C GLU A 62 -10.74 -1.22 -13.19
N ALA A 63 -11.28 -0.99 -11.98
CA ALA A 63 -11.97 -2.02 -11.21
C ALA A 63 -13.09 -2.67 -12.05
N ARG A 64 -13.91 -1.86 -12.73
CA ARG A 64 -14.98 -2.36 -13.62
C ARG A 64 -14.45 -3.21 -14.77
N LYS A 65 -13.33 -2.83 -15.40
CA LYS A 65 -12.70 -3.62 -16.47
C LYS A 65 -12.20 -4.98 -15.98
N LEU A 66 -11.65 -5.00 -14.75
CA LEU A 66 -11.14 -6.21 -14.12
C LEU A 66 -12.23 -7.08 -13.47
N GLY A 67 -13.49 -6.65 -13.52
CA GLY A 67 -14.59 -7.35 -12.85
C GLY A 67 -14.56 -7.25 -11.32
N LEU A 68 -13.83 -6.26 -10.79
CA LEU A 68 -13.70 -6.00 -9.37
C LEU A 68 -14.64 -4.87 -8.91
N ARG A 69 -14.95 -4.84 -7.64
CA ARG A 69 -15.65 -3.73 -6.98
C ARG A 69 -14.64 -2.68 -6.53
N TYR A 70 -15.10 -1.46 -6.32
CA TYR A 70 -14.28 -0.33 -5.91
C TYR A 70 -14.82 0.32 -4.63
N SER A 71 -13.91 0.75 -3.77
CA SER A 71 -14.17 1.64 -2.64
C SER A 71 -13.09 2.72 -2.58
N GLU A 72 -13.49 3.99 -2.50
CA GLU A 72 -12.53 5.11 -2.36
C GLU A 72 -11.72 5.01 -1.06
N LYS A 73 -12.33 4.41 -0.01
CA LYS A 73 -11.72 4.26 1.30
C LYS A 73 -11.54 2.80 1.68
N ASP A 74 -10.60 2.56 2.57
CA ASP A 74 -10.44 1.26 3.20
C ASP A 74 -11.66 0.92 4.07
N THR A 75 -12.47 -0.03 3.60
CA THR A 75 -13.62 -0.60 4.32
C THR A 75 -13.29 -1.93 4.97
N PHE A 76 -12.06 -2.42 4.81
CA PHE A 76 -11.62 -3.74 5.28
C PHE A 76 -10.69 -3.68 6.48
N GLY A 77 -10.25 -2.49 6.87
CA GLY A 77 -9.27 -2.33 7.94
C GLY A 77 -7.89 -2.86 7.58
N MET A 78 -7.44 -2.64 6.32
CA MET A 78 -6.16 -3.15 5.83
C MET A 78 -4.97 -2.78 6.71
N LEU A 79 -5.00 -1.59 7.33
CA LEU A 79 -3.96 -1.15 8.26
C LEU A 79 -3.91 -1.97 9.56
N GLU A 80 -4.98 -2.68 9.91
CA GLU A 80 -5.07 -3.56 11.08
C GLU A 80 -4.44 -4.94 10.80
N GLU A 81 -4.30 -5.31 9.52
CA GLU A 81 -3.68 -6.57 9.11
C GLU A 81 -2.23 -6.65 9.60
N PRO A 82 -1.72 -7.84 9.99
CA PRO A 82 -0.47 -7.98 10.71
C PRO A 82 0.80 -7.82 9.84
N PHE A 83 0.70 -7.19 8.68
CA PHE A 83 1.83 -6.91 7.82
C PHE A 83 2.83 -5.93 8.41
N LEU A 84 4.12 -6.18 8.20
CA LEU A 84 5.20 -5.32 8.66
C LEU A 84 5.16 -3.96 7.97
N LEU A 85 4.74 -3.92 6.69
CA LEU A 85 4.53 -2.69 5.92
C LEU A 85 3.63 -1.69 6.67
N PHE A 86 2.57 -2.17 7.33
CA PHE A 86 1.60 -1.32 8.03
C PHE A 86 2.00 -1.01 9.48
N ARG A 87 2.93 -1.74 10.07
CA ARG A 87 3.35 -1.52 11.48
C ARG A 87 3.88 -0.11 11.73
N ARG A 88 4.53 0.48 10.74
CA ARG A 88 5.02 1.85 10.83
C ARG A 88 3.87 2.86 10.90
N THR A 89 2.85 2.65 10.10
CA THR A 89 1.68 3.53 10.02
C THR A 89 0.88 3.57 11.31
N ARG A 90 0.88 2.48 12.06
CA ARG A 90 0.26 2.44 13.41
C ARG A 90 0.95 3.38 14.40
N ARG A 91 2.20 3.81 14.13
CA ARG A 91 2.97 4.78 14.92
C ARG A 91 3.14 6.14 14.24
N SER A 92 2.76 6.27 12.96
CA SER A 92 2.94 7.44 12.12
C SER A 92 1.70 7.66 11.28
N TYR A 93 1.72 8.66 10.40
CA TYR A 93 0.60 8.94 9.50
C TYR A 93 0.70 8.06 8.26
N GLY A 94 -0.40 7.38 7.92
CA GLY A 94 -0.57 6.65 6.68
C GLY A 94 -2.04 6.33 6.44
N ASP A 95 -2.40 6.12 5.18
CA ASP A 95 -3.78 5.83 4.77
C ASP A 95 -3.77 4.81 3.63
N VAL A 96 -4.83 4.01 3.57
CA VAL A 96 -5.14 3.10 2.47
C VAL A 96 -6.38 3.64 1.77
N ASP A 97 -6.23 3.88 0.48
CA ASP A 97 -7.29 4.42 -0.37
C ASP A 97 -7.40 3.61 -1.67
N ASN A 98 -8.43 3.88 -2.48
CA ASN A 98 -8.63 3.31 -3.80
C ASN A 98 -8.61 1.78 -3.81
N VAL A 99 -9.43 1.16 -2.95
CA VAL A 99 -9.45 -0.30 -2.79
C VAL A 99 -10.31 -0.95 -3.87
N LEU A 100 -9.68 -1.79 -4.70
CA LEU A 100 -10.35 -2.69 -5.64
C LEU A 100 -10.45 -4.06 -4.97
N PHE A 101 -11.60 -4.71 -5.00
CA PHE A 101 -11.79 -5.96 -4.30
C PHE A 101 -12.79 -6.89 -4.99
N GLY A 102 -12.58 -8.18 -4.82
CA GLY A 102 -13.43 -9.21 -5.42
C GLY A 102 -12.68 -10.50 -5.63
N THR A 103 -13.03 -11.20 -6.73
CA THR A 103 -12.39 -12.45 -7.12
C THR A 103 -11.58 -12.24 -8.39
N TRP A 104 -10.32 -12.63 -8.36
CA TRP A 104 -9.39 -12.61 -9.50
C TRP A 104 -8.84 -14.03 -9.69
N HIS A 105 -9.08 -14.63 -10.86
CA HIS A 105 -8.68 -16.03 -11.18
C HIS A 105 -9.05 -17.04 -10.08
N GLY A 106 -10.22 -16.85 -9.45
CA GLY A 106 -10.70 -17.74 -8.38
C GLY A 106 -10.17 -17.41 -6.97
N LEU A 107 -9.29 -16.41 -6.82
CA LEU A 107 -8.75 -15.98 -5.54
C LEU A 107 -9.45 -14.71 -5.04
N GLU A 108 -9.72 -14.62 -3.74
CA GLU A 108 -10.15 -13.38 -3.11
C GLU A 108 -8.97 -12.41 -3.08
N VAL A 109 -9.16 -11.23 -3.71
CA VAL A 109 -8.11 -10.21 -3.85
C VAL A 109 -8.60 -8.85 -3.35
N ARG A 110 -7.63 -8.06 -2.88
CA ARG A 110 -7.80 -6.62 -2.64
C ARG A 110 -6.56 -5.91 -3.19
N VAL A 111 -6.75 -4.94 -4.05
CA VAL A 111 -5.69 -4.05 -4.56
C VAL A 111 -5.95 -2.67 -4.00
N PHE A 112 -4.90 -1.96 -3.61
CA PHE A 112 -5.06 -0.68 -2.93
C PHE A 112 -3.87 0.24 -3.18
N ASP A 113 -4.10 1.53 -2.97
CA ASP A 113 -3.05 2.52 -2.80
C ASP A 113 -2.76 2.69 -1.31
N TYR A 114 -1.47 2.78 -0.99
CA TYR A 114 -1.00 3.02 0.36
C TYR A 114 -0.06 4.21 0.39
N GLU A 115 -0.41 5.22 1.19
CA GLU A 115 0.43 6.40 1.40
C GLU A 115 0.89 6.44 2.86
N TYR A 116 2.19 6.65 3.09
CA TYR A 116 2.73 6.79 4.44
C TYR A 116 3.85 7.82 4.51
N MET A 117 4.03 8.39 5.70
CA MET A 117 5.05 9.38 5.96
C MET A 117 6.38 8.72 6.36
N ILE A 118 7.45 9.02 5.62
CA ILE A 118 8.81 8.55 5.92
C ILE A 118 9.47 9.44 6.97
N SER A 119 9.38 10.75 6.76
CA SER A 119 9.87 11.79 7.64
C SER A 119 9.00 13.03 7.48
N GLU A 120 9.26 14.07 8.25
CA GLU A 120 8.52 15.33 8.18
C GLU A 120 8.46 15.84 6.72
N ASN A 121 7.25 15.97 6.17
CA ASN A 121 6.95 16.35 4.78
C ASN A 121 7.42 15.39 3.67
N ASN A 122 7.94 14.20 3.99
CA ASN A 122 8.32 13.21 3.00
C ASN A 122 7.34 12.03 3.01
N TRP A 123 6.53 11.93 1.96
CA TRP A 123 5.51 10.91 1.78
C TRP A 123 5.91 9.91 0.71
N ARG A 124 5.66 8.65 0.97
CA ARG A 124 5.81 7.59 -0.01
C ARG A 124 4.44 7.01 -0.37
N ARG A 125 4.29 6.66 -1.64
CA ARG A 125 3.09 6.04 -2.19
C ARG A 125 3.46 4.71 -2.82
N LEU A 126 2.66 3.71 -2.47
CA LEU A 126 2.79 2.36 -3.00
C LEU A 126 1.45 1.92 -3.57
N SER A 127 1.48 0.99 -4.52
CA SER A 127 0.32 0.17 -4.85
C SER A 127 0.60 -1.23 -4.34
N GLY A 128 -0.37 -1.80 -3.63
CA GLY A 128 -0.31 -3.13 -3.06
C GLY A 128 -1.48 -4.00 -3.48
N ALA A 129 -1.28 -5.30 -3.43
CA ALA A 129 -2.35 -6.27 -3.55
C ALA A 129 -2.19 -7.35 -2.49
N VAL A 130 -3.32 -7.82 -1.94
CA VAL A 130 -3.36 -8.98 -1.06
C VAL A 130 -4.23 -10.06 -1.65
N ILE A 131 -3.84 -11.31 -1.41
CA ILE A 131 -4.65 -12.50 -1.64
C ILE A 131 -4.83 -13.26 -0.34
N ALA A 132 -6.01 -13.87 -0.18
CA ALA A 132 -6.27 -14.79 0.90
C ALA A 132 -5.85 -16.21 0.50
N ILE A 133 -5.12 -16.88 1.40
CA ILE A 133 -4.83 -18.31 1.32
C ILE A 133 -5.58 -19.07 2.42
N PRO A 134 -5.98 -20.32 2.23
CA PRO A 134 -6.50 -21.12 3.31
C PRO A 134 -5.35 -21.56 4.22
N GLY A 135 -5.54 -21.50 5.50
CA GLY A 135 -4.53 -21.84 6.49
C GLY A 135 -3.63 -20.67 6.88
N GLY A 136 -2.61 -20.93 7.69
CA GLY A 136 -1.67 -19.96 8.21
C GLY A 136 -0.23 -20.38 7.93
N TRP A 137 0.49 -19.58 7.16
CA TRP A 137 1.92 -19.71 6.99
C TRP A 137 2.70 -18.89 8.02
N PRO A 138 3.95 -19.26 8.32
CA PRO A 138 4.84 -18.42 9.10
C PRO A 138 4.98 -17.03 8.51
N THR A 139 5.31 -16.06 9.34
CA THR A 139 5.50 -14.69 8.90
C THR A 139 6.80 -14.57 8.10
N LEU A 140 6.71 -13.99 6.92
CA LEU A 140 7.85 -13.67 6.06
C LEU A 140 7.68 -12.27 5.49
N ALA A 141 8.77 -11.51 5.46
CA ALA A 141 8.86 -10.26 4.72
C ALA A 141 10.11 -10.26 3.84
N VAL A 142 9.93 -10.00 2.55
CA VAL A 142 10.96 -9.81 1.54
C VAL A 142 10.87 -8.37 1.07
N ARG A 143 11.78 -7.52 1.52
CA ARG A 143 11.69 -6.07 1.31
C ARG A 143 12.87 -5.57 0.50
N PRO A 144 12.64 -4.84 -0.61
CA PRO A 144 13.73 -4.16 -1.29
C PRO A 144 14.48 -3.21 -0.35
N GLU A 145 15.82 -3.20 -0.41
CA GLU A 145 16.65 -2.29 0.39
C GLU A 145 16.26 -0.81 0.22
N THR A 146 15.81 -0.43 -0.97
CA THR A 146 15.29 0.93 -1.23
C THR A 146 14.06 1.30 -0.41
N LEU A 147 13.36 0.30 0.14
CA LEU A 147 12.21 0.49 1.03
C LEU A 147 12.59 0.35 2.51
N VAL A 148 13.69 -0.35 2.83
CA VAL A 148 14.16 -0.60 4.22
C VAL A 148 14.76 0.66 4.83
N THR A 149 15.60 1.37 4.11
CA THR A 149 16.29 2.59 4.59
C THR A 149 15.34 3.68 5.09
N ALA A 150 14.10 3.65 4.58
CA ALA A 150 13.05 4.55 5.04
C ALA A 150 12.41 4.12 6.37
N THR A 151 12.65 2.91 6.87
CA THR A 151 11.86 2.34 7.96
C THR A 151 12.59 2.18 9.29
N GLY A 152 13.89 2.42 9.37
CA GLY A 152 14.63 2.24 10.63
C GLY A 152 14.38 0.86 11.26
N ASP A 153 15.39 0.24 11.72
CA ASP A 153 15.58 -1.19 12.01
C ASP A 153 14.79 -1.79 13.19
N GLN A 154 13.54 -1.46 13.40
CA GLN A 154 12.79 -1.98 14.56
C GLN A 154 11.73 -3.04 14.18
N LEU A 155 12.07 -3.93 13.26
CA LEU A 155 11.23 -5.11 13.05
C LEU A 155 11.58 -6.18 14.09
N ALA A 156 10.56 -6.66 14.79
CA ALA A 156 10.71 -7.69 15.84
C ALA A 156 11.04 -9.10 15.28
N LEU A 157 11.31 -9.24 13.98
CA LEU A 157 11.64 -10.50 13.32
C LEU A 157 13.13 -10.59 13.01
N PRO A 158 13.74 -11.77 13.21
CA PRO A 158 15.14 -12.00 12.85
C PRO A 158 15.36 -11.83 11.34
N GLY A 159 16.51 -11.25 10.96
CA GLY A 159 16.99 -11.19 9.59
C GLY A 159 17.47 -12.55 9.13
N ILE A 160 17.24 -12.86 7.87
CA ILE A 160 17.67 -14.11 7.23
C ILE A 160 18.66 -13.73 6.13
N GLU A 161 19.87 -14.27 6.21
CA GLU A 161 20.90 -14.15 5.17
C GLU A 161 20.91 -15.41 4.30
N PHE A 162 21.07 -15.21 3.00
CA PHE A 162 21.16 -16.26 1.98
C PHE A 162 22.59 -16.34 1.45
N GLU A 163 22.93 -17.42 0.73
CA GLU A 163 24.24 -17.61 0.12
C GLU A 163 24.57 -16.56 -0.96
N SER A 164 23.55 -15.93 -1.54
CA SER A 164 23.71 -14.91 -2.57
C SER A 164 23.92 -13.52 -1.97
N GLU A 165 25.16 -13.04 -1.93
CA GLU A 165 25.46 -11.67 -1.52
C GLU A 165 24.71 -10.60 -2.36
N MET A 166 24.52 -10.86 -3.66
CA MET A 166 23.79 -9.95 -4.54
C MET A 166 22.33 -9.83 -4.10
N PHE A 167 21.73 -10.96 -3.70
CA PHE A 167 20.37 -10.97 -3.18
C PHE A 167 20.28 -10.26 -1.81
N ASN A 168 21.20 -10.56 -0.88
CA ASN A 168 21.25 -9.92 0.44
C ASN A 168 21.46 -8.40 0.38
N ARG A 169 22.19 -7.92 -0.64
CA ARG A 169 22.33 -6.46 -0.89
C ARG A 169 21.09 -5.83 -1.50
N ALA A 170 20.24 -6.62 -2.14
CA ALA A 170 19.06 -6.13 -2.84
C ALA A 170 17.79 -6.18 -2.00
N PHE A 171 17.74 -7.14 -1.06
CA PHE A 171 16.57 -7.42 -0.24
C PHE A 171 16.94 -7.67 1.22
N ASP A 172 16.15 -7.10 2.13
CA ASP A 172 16.09 -7.47 3.55
C ASP A 172 14.99 -8.52 3.72
N VAL A 173 15.37 -9.73 4.15
CA VAL A 173 14.43 -10.82 4.39
C VAL A 173 14.34 -11.09 5.89
N ARG A 174 13.09 -11.13 6.39
CA ARG A 174 12.82 -11.39 7.80
C ARG A 174 11.72 -12.41 7.96
N SER A 175 11.87 -13.31 8.92
CA SER A 175 10.89 -14.35 9.20
C SER A 175 10.93 -14.79 10.66
N ASP A 176 9.81 -15.27 11.19
CA ASP A 176 9.73 -15.98 12.46
C ASP A 176 10.11 -17.48 12.32
N ASP A 177 10.20 -18.00 11.08
CA ASP A 177 10.65 -19.35 10.76
C ASP A 177 11.73 -19.31 9.67
N PRO A 178 13.03 -19.46 10.03
CA PRO A 178 14.13 -19.49 9.07
C PRO A 178 14.02 -20.66 8.06
N GLY A 179 13.46 -21.80 8.47
CA GLY A 179 13.27 -22.96 7.60
C GLY A 179 12.23 -22.66 6.50
N PHE A 180 11.13 -22.02 6.87
CA PHE A 180 10.13 -21.53 5.93
C PHE A 180 10.72 -20.53 4.94
N ALA A 181 11.46 -19.52 5.45
CA ALA A 181 12.10 -18.52 4.62
C ALA A 181 13.04 -19.15 3.59
N SER A 182 13.93 -20.07 4.02
CA SER A 182 14.88 -20.76 3.14
C SER A 182 14.20 -21.68 2.14
N ALA A 183 13.09 -22.32 2.52
CA ALA A 183 12.33 -23.17 1.62
C ALA A 183 11.55 -22.37 0.55
N LEU A 184 11.09 -21.18 0.89
CA LEU A 184 10.31 -20.32 0.00
C LEU A 184 11.21 -19.51 -0.94
N ILE A 185 12.29 -18.93 -0.41
CA ILE A 185 13.25 -18.11 -1.17
C ILE A 185 14.38 -19.01 -1.67
N ASP A 186 14.04 -19.90 -2.59
CA ASP A 186 15.04 -20.73 -3.30
C ASP A 186 15.78 -19.90 -4.38
N ALA A 187 16.76 -20.51 -5.04
CA ALA A 187 17.56 -19.85 -6.08
C ALA A 187 16.71 -19.27 -7.23
N ARG A 188 15.62 -19.94 -7.61
CA ARG A 188 14.72 -19.46 -8.67
C ARG A 188 13.89 -18.26 -8.23
N MET A 189 13.45 -18.27 -6.98
CA MET A 189 12.74 -17.13 -6.38
C MET A 189 13.67 -15.92 -6.24
N MET A 190 14.92 -16.13 -5.80
CA MET A 190 15.93 -15.06 -5.72
C MET A 190 16.22 -14.45 -7.09
N GLU A 191 16.45 -15.26 -8.12
CA GLU A 191 16.67 -14.81 -9.49
C GLU A 191 15.48 -13.98 -9.99
N TRP A 192 14.28 -14.51 -9.83
CA TRP A 192 13.06 -13.81 -10.24
C TRP A 192 12.87 -12.48 -9.52
N LEU A 193 13.14 -12.39 -8.22
CA LEU A 193 13.05 -11.14 -7.46
C LEU A 193 14.08 -10.11 -7.93
N LEU A 194 15.30 -10.55 -8.24
CA LEU A 194 16.39 -9.69 -8.73
C LEU A 194 16.13 -9.11 -10.12
N ASP A 195 15.42 -9.86 -10.99
CA ASP A 195 15.12 -9.45 -12.37
C ASP A 195 14.09 -8.32 -12.45
N HIS A 196 13.39 -8.00 -11.36
CA HIS A 196 12.37 -6.95 -11.36
C HIS A 196 12.98 -5.56 -11.15
N THR A 197 12.55 -4.61 -11.98
CA THR A 197 12.89 -3.18 -11.81
C THR A 197 11.64 -2.32 -12.03
N PRO A 198 11.17 -1.55 -11.03
CA PRO A 198 11.65 -1.53 -9.64
C PRO A 198 11.33 -2.84 -8.90
N ARG A 199 12.15 -3.17 -7.91
CA ARG A 199 11.99 -4.39 -7.11
C ARG A 199 10.74 -4.33 -6.26
N PRO A 200 9.89 -5.37 -6.30
CA PRO A 200 8.70 -5.46 -5.45
C PRO A 200 9.06 -5.94 -4.04
N GLY A 201 8.19 -5.62 -3.07
CA GLY A 201 8.20 -6.25 -1.76
C GLY A 201 7.09 -7.27 -1.63
N PHE A 202 7.31 -8.31 -0.83
CA PHE A 202 6.31 -9.32 -0.50
C PHE A 202 6.30 -9.61 0.99
N GLU A 203 5.09 -9.83 1.52
CA GLU A 203 4.92 -10.25 2.90
C GLU A 203 3.89 -11.37 2.99
N ILE A 204 4.15 -12.32 3.88
CA ILE A 204 3.24 -13.39 4.25
C ILE A 204 2.93 -13.23 5.74
N SER A 205 1.68 -13.26 6.11
CA SER A 205 1.26 -13.22 7.49
C SER A 205 -0.06 -13.96 7.68
N GLY A 206 0.00 -15.09 8.37
CA GLY A 206 -1.15 -15.95 8.55
C GLY A 206 -1.74 -16.39 7.21
N ARG A 207 -3.01 -16.01 6.97
CA ARG A 207 -3.74 -16.36 5.74
C ARG A 207 -3.56 -15.37 4.58
N TRP A 208 -2.72 -14.36 4.70
CA TRP A 208 -2.59 -13.32 3.71
C TRP A 208 -1.21 -13.29 3.06
N ILE A 209 -1.18 -13.11 1.76
CA ILE A 209 0.03 -12.76 1.01
C ILE A 209 -0.18 -11.36 0.45
N LEU A 210 0.74 -10.48 0.77
CA LEU A 210 0.81 -9.10 0.28
C LEU A 210 1.96 -8.97 -0.71
N GLY A 211 1.69 -8.39 -1.88
CA GLY A 211 2.71 -7.89 -2.80
C GLY A 211 2.57 -6.38 -2.96
N TYR A 212 3.67 -5.63 -3.00
CA TYR A 212 3.63 -4.19 -3.15
C TYR A 212 4.84 -3.65 -3.91
N ARG A 213 4.65 -2.47 -4.52
CA ARG A 213 5.68 -1.76 -5.28
C ARG A 213 5.38 -0.25 -5.28
N ASP A 214 6.28 0.55 -5.87
CA ASP A 214 6.00 1.97 -6.07
C ASP A 214 4.67 2.15 -6.80
N GLN A 215 3.95 3.23 -6.45
CA GLN A 215 2.60 3.48 -6.95
C GLN A 215 2.54 3.44 -8.48
N VAL A 216 1.69 2.56 -8.99
CA VAL A 216 1.45 2.41 -10.43
C VAL A 216 0.35 3.37 -10.90
N GLN A 217 0.28 3.58 -12.20
CA GLN A 217 -0.84 4.29 -12.80
C GLN A 217 -2.11 3.42 -12.75
N PRO A 218 -3.32 4.01 -12.70
CA PRO A 218 -4.55 3.24 -12.61
C PRO A 218 -4.68 2.13 -13.65
N TRP A 219 -4.29 2.40 -14.90
CA TRP A 219 -4.34 1.43 -16.00
C TRP A 219 -3.27 0.32 -15.93
N GLN A 220 -2.42 0.34 -14.91
CA GLN A 220 -1.38 -0.66 -14.64
C GLN A 220 -1.69 -1.49 -13.38
N VAL A 221 -2.88 -1.34 -12.80
CA VAL A 221 -3.28 -2.03 -11.56
C VAL A 221 -3.26 -3.55 -11.73
N ASP A 222 -3.62 -4.04 -12.92
CA ASP A 222 -3.51 -5.44 -13.31
C ASP A 222 -2.08 -5.99 -13.15
N SER A 223 -1.07 -5.15 -13.37
CA SER A 223 0.34 -5.55 -13.19
C SER A 223 0.69 -5.87 -11.73
N VAL A 224 0.00 -5.24 -10.75
CA VAL A 224 0.20 -5.55 -9.33
C VAL A 224 -0.40 -6.90 -8.98
N LEU A 225 -1.57 -7.23 -9.53
CA LEU A 225 -2.19 -8.54 -9.39
C LEU A 225 -1.36 -9.63 -10.06
N SER A 226 -0.93 -9.41 -11.31
CA SER A 226 -0.10 -10.35 -12.07
C SER A 226 1.27 -10.60 -11.40
N MET A 227 1.86 -9.57 -10.79
CA MET A 227 3.08 -9.69 -10.00
C MET A 227 2.85 -10.60 -8.79
N LEU A 228 1.77 -10.39 -8.04
CA LEU A 228 1.43 -11.21 -6.88
C LEU A 228 1.11 -12.65 -7.27
N GLU A 229 0.34 -12.86 -8.35
CA GLU A 229 0.06 -14.18 -8.92
C GLU A 229 1.35 -14.89 -9.34
N SER A 230 2.25 -14.16 -10.01
CA SER A 230 3.57 -14.68 -10.41
C SER A 230 4.43 -15.10 -9.21
N PHE A 231 4.37 -14.39 -8.11
CA PHE A 231 5.02 -14.78 -6.86
C PHE A 231 4.44 -16.09 -6.33
N VAL A 232 3.11 -16.18 -6.24
CA VAL A 232 2.41 -17.38 -5.74
C VAL A 232 2.70 -18.61 -6.60
N ASP A 233 2.75 -18.45 -7.91
CA ASP A 233 3.04 -19.53 -8.84
C ASP A 233 4.45 -20.10 -8.69
N ARG A 234 5.39 -19.25 -8.26
CA ARG A 234 6.79 -19.62 -8.02
C ARG A 234 7.06 -20.23 -6.66
N ILE A 235 6.07 -20.24 -5.75
CA ILE A 235 6.24 -20.87 -4.45
C ILE A 235 6.67 -22.34 -4.66
N PRO A 236 7.83 -22.74 -4.12
CA PRO A 236 8.38 -24.08 -4.35
C PRO A 236 7.44 -25.18 -3.86
N ARG A 237 7.47 -26.32 -4.56
CA ARG A 237 6.68 -27.49 -4.15
C ARG A 237 7.02 -27.97 -2.74
N ALA A 238 8.27 -27.82 -2.33
CA ALA A 238 8.73 -28.15 -0.99
C ALA A 238 7.93 -27.38 0.07
N VAL A 239 7.70 -26.07 -0.11
CA VAL A 239 6.88 -25.26 0.80
C VAL A 239 5.45 -25.81 0.87
N ARG A 240 4.85 -26.12 -0.28
CA ARG A 240 3.49 -26.66 -0.35
C ARG A 240 3.36 -28.04 0.31
N SER A 241 4.45 -28.82 0.31
CA SER A 241 4.52 -30.14 0.95
C SER A 241 4.72 -30.02 2.47
N LEU A 242 5.58 -29.09 2.91
CA LEU A 242 5.91 -28.90 4.33
C LEU A 242 4.80 -28.14 5.08
N TYR A 243 4.05 -27.27 4.35
CA TYR A 243 2.97 -26.43 4.90
C TYR A 243 1.67 -26.64 4.11
N PRO A 244 1.08 -27.87 4.13
CA PRO A 244 0.01 -28.29 3.21
C PRO A 244 -1.34 -27.55 3.40
N GLU A 245 -1.55 -26.96 4.57
CA GLU A 245 -2.82 -26.27 4.90
C GLU A 245 -2.94 -24.87 4.27
N ALA A 246 -1.94 -24.46 3.52
CA ALA A 246 -1.76 -23.05 3.14
C ALA A 246 -2.39 -22.64 1.81
N LEU A 247 -2.64 -23.53 0.86
CA LEU A 247 -3.20 -23.15 -0.45
C LEU A 247 -4.50 -23.92 -0.78
N PRO A 248 -5.55 -23.22 -1.29
CA PRO A 248 -6.69 -23.92 -1.87
C PRO A 248 -6.21 -24.78 -3.06
N PRO A 249 -6.84 -25.91 -3.31
CA PRO A 249 -6.68 -26.56 -4.58
C PRO A 249 -7.06 -25.55 -5.66
N ARG A 250 -6.15 -25.27 -6.61
CA ARG A 250 -6.53 -24.55 -7.83
C ARG A 250 -7.69 -25.34 -8.44
N THR A 251 -8.86 -24.76 -8.42
CA THR A 251 -9.92 -25.21 -9.32
C THR A 251 -9.45 -24.74 -10.68
N ASP A 252 -8.79 -25.63 -11.42
CA ASP A 252 -8.55 -25.44 -12.85
C ASP A 252 -9.90 -25.23 -13.49
N VAL A 253 -10.26 -23.97 -13.67
CA VAL A 253 -11.38 -23.63 -14.54
C VAL A 253 -10.85 -23.74 -15.96
N LEU A 254 -10.69 -25.02 -16.38
CA LEU A 254 -10.79 -25.37 -17.77
C LEU A 254 -12.25 -25.21 -18.16
N ARG A 255 -12.59 -24.00 -18.68
CA ARG A 255 -13.59 -23.85 -19.75
C ARG A 255 -13.58 -22.44 -20.28
#